data_c5f064a4fa3916590d4bf6bd908ff598
#
_entry.id   c5f064a4fa3916590d4bf6bd908ff598
#
_cell.length_a   1.000
_cell.length_b   1.000
_cell.length_c   1.000
_cell.angle_alpha   90.00
_cell.angle_beta   90.00
_cell.angle_gamma   90.00
#
_symmetry.space_group_name_H-M   'P 1'
#
loop_
_entity.id
_entity.type
_entity.pdbx_description
1 polymer ?
#
loop_
_entity_poly.entity_id
_entity_poly.type
_entity_poly.pdbx_seq_one_letter_code
_entity_poly.pdbx_strand_id
1 'polypeptide(L)'
;MAETVFQTSAREIKVLVVIDTEYLKDAYRNPSKDQNNPTAIDHGHQYMLCTGSRGVMSGQGTGDLQFKADVGDNVAVTGVSIYNNSDDAVIVYDVKHFSGNHVFNPFNADMIVRTGAVQPNADSPDRNGLPPVRKQTNFAVFDSKVRSSGREGFGLAFGLYTLAANGQAQELYGYFRWDPYVTVAA
;
A
#
# COMPACT_ATOMS: atom_id res chain seq x y z
N MET A 1 16.17 -14.19 41.25
CA MET A 1 15.91 -12.80 40.80
C MET A 1 15.12 -12.90 39.49
N ALA A 2 13.88 -12.40 39.48
CA ALA A 2 13.08 -12.42 38.28
C ALA A 2 13.61 -11.31 37.36
N GLU A 3 14.13 -11.64 36.16
CA GLU A 3 14.42 -10.68 35.15
C GLU A 3 13.12 -9.99 34.74
N THR A 4 13.04 -8.70 35.00
CA THR A 4 11.95 -7.87 34.47
C THR A 4 12.19 -7.74 32.96
N VAL A 5 11.53 -8.59 32.19
CA VAL A 5 11.48 -8.44 30.73
C VAL A 5 10.72 -7.14 30.45
N PHE A 6 11.43 -6.07 30.14
CA PHE A 6 10.81 -4.87 29.57
C PHE A 6 10.22 -5.24 28.21
N GLN A 7 8.92 -5.46 28.16
CA GLN A 7 8.22 -5.56 26.86
C GLN A 7 8.39 -4.22 26.16
N THR A 8 9.12 -4.22 25.06
CA THR A 8 9.16 -3.06 24.18
C THR A 8 7.75 -2.81 23.67
N SER A 9 7.29 -1.54 23.72
CA SER A 9 5.97 -1.20 23.21
C SER A 9 5.84 -1.58 21.73
N ALA A 10 4.66 -2.06 21.32
CA ALA A 10 4.36 -2.39 19.93
C ALA A 10 4.59 -1.15 19.04
N ARG A 11 5.23 -1.35 17.90
CA ARG A 11 5.48 -0.30 16.90
C ARG A 11 4.37 -0.26 15.87
N GLU A 12 4.21 0.90 15.27
CA GLU A 12 3.36 1.15 14.11
C GLU A 12 4.23 1.17 12.86
N ILE A 13 4.21 0.09 12.11
CA ILE A 13 4.95 -0.07 10.85
C ILE A 13 4.02 0.30 9.71
N LYS A 14 4.46 1.21 8.85
CA LYS A 14 3.70 1.62 7.67
C LYS A 14 4.43 1.16 6.42
N VAL A 15 3.70 0.48 5.53
CA VAL A 15 4.17 0.07 4.22
C VAL A 15 3.31 0.77 3.16
N LEU A 16 3.93 1.65 2.40
CA LEU A 16 3.32 2.27 1.23
C LEU A 16 3.76 1.51 -0.01
N VAL A 17 2.79 1.08 -0.81
CA VAL A 17 3.03 0.48 -2.13
C VAL A 17 2.77 1.55 -3.20
N VAL A 18 3.78 1.86 -3.99
CA VAL A 18 3.67 2.74 -5.14
C VAL A 18 3.65 1.90 -6.41
N ILE A 19 2.63 2.10 -7.24
CA ILE A 19 2.42 1.35 -8.48
C ILE A 19 2.78 2.24 -9.68
N ASP A 20 3.69 1.74 -10.54
CA ASP A 20 3.96 2.33 -11.85
C ASP A 20 2.83 1.97 -12.82
N THR A 21 1.87 2.87 -12.92
CA THR A 21 0.66 2.67 -13.73
C THR A 21 0.91 2.80 -15.22
N GLU A 22 1.94 3.53 -15.65
CA GLU A 22 2.32 3.62 -17.07
C GLU A 22 2.80 2.26 -17.57
N TYR A 23 3.73 1.64 -16.81
CA TYR A 23 4.17 0.30 -17.14
C TYR A 23 2.99 -0.70 -17.21
N LEU A 24 2.06 -0.65 -16.26
CA LEU A 24 0.92 -1.56 -16.27
C LEU A 24 0.01 -1.38 -17.48
N LYS A 25 -0.24 -0.15 -17.91
CA LYS A 25 -1.04 0.15 -19.10
C LYS A 25 -0.36 -0.36 -20.38
N ASP A 26 0.95 -0.23 -20.48
CA ASP A 26 1.70 -0.69 -21.64
C ASP A 26 1.82 -2.21 -21.71
N ALA A 27 2.12 -2.86 -20.57
CA ALA A 27 2.33 -4.31 -20.50
C ALA A 27 1.01 -5.10 -20.50
N TYR A 28 -0.06 -4.58 -19.92
CA TYR A 28 -1.33 -5.28 -19.70
C TYR A 28 -2.51 -4.53 -20.32
N ARG A 29 -2.60 -4.50 -21.65
CA ARG A 29 -3.58 -3.70 -22.42
C ARG A 29 -5.04 -4.12 -22.28
N ASN A 30 -5.29 -5.36 -21.88
CA ASN A 30 -6.64 -5.92 -21.70
C ASN A 30 -6.78 -6.61 -20.34
N PRO A 31 -6.67 -5.87 -19.24
CA PRO A 31 -6.75 -6.45 -17.90
C PRO A 31 -8.19 -6.88 -17.58
N SER A 32 -8.31 -7.77 -16.61
CA SER A 32 -9.60 -8.21 -16.09
C SER A 32 -10.44 -7.04 -15.58
N LYS A 33 -11.74 -7.08 -15.84
CA LYS A 33 -12.75 -6.18 -15.26
C LYS A 33 -13.49 -6.81 -14.08
N ASP A 34 -13.15 -8.06 -13.75
CA ASP A 34 -13.71 -8.80 -12.62
C ASP A 34 -12.74 -8.72 -11.42
N GLN A 35 -13.16 -8.08 -10.34
CA GLN A 35 -12.37 -7.96 -9.11
C GLN A 35 -12.08 -9.30 -8.43
N ASN A 36 -12.91 -10.34 -8.70
CA ASN A 36 -12.72 -11.66 -8.14
C ASN A 36 -11.71 -12.50 -8.93
N ASN A 37 -11.36 -12.07 -10.13
CA ASN A 37 -10.38 -12.72 -11.00
C ASN A 37 -9.41 -11.69 -11.61
N PRO A 38 -8.61 -10.99 -10.78
CA PRO A 38 -7.70 -9.94 -11.23
C PRO A 38 -6.56 -10.51 -12.09
N THR A 39 -6.06 -9.69 -13.01
CA THR A 39 -4.88 -9.99 -13.82
C THR A 39 -3.64 -10.07 -12.94
N ALA A 40 -2.92 -11.20 -12.98
CA ALA A 40 -1.63 -11.33 -12.31
C ALA A 40 -0.56 -10.52 -13.06
N ILE A 41 0.27 -9.80 -12.31
CA ILE A 41 1.35 -8.98 -12.85
C ILE A 41 2.71 -9.45 -12.35
N ASP A 42 3.78 -9.05 -13.05
CA ASP A 42 5.15 -9.33 -12.67
C ASP A 42 5.60 -8.55 -11.42
N HIS A 43 6.83 -8.82 -10.94
CA HIS A 43 7.41 -8.20 -9.75
C HIS A 43 8.16 -6.88 -10.01
N GLY A 44 8.27 -6.47 -11.25
CA GLY A 44 8.87 -5.18 -11.61
C GLY A 44 7.86 -4.03 -11.49
N HIS A 45 8.32 -2.81 -11.31
CA HIS A 45 7.49 -1.61 -11.39
C HIS A 45 6.43 -1.42 -10.27
N GLN A 46 6.58 -2.16 -9.16
CA GLN A 46 5.88 -1.90 -7.91
C GLN A 46 6.91 -1.73 -6.80
N TYR A 47 6.73 -0.73 -5.95
CA TYR A 47 7.75 -0.30 -5.01
C TYR A 47 7.17 -0.21 -3.60
N MET A 48 7.79 -0.92 -2.65
CA MET A 48 7.41 -0.85 -1.24
C MET A 48 8.30 0.14 -0.48
N LEU A 49 7.69 1.06 0.25
CA LEU A 49 8.36 1.98 1.18
C LEU A 49 7.91 1.65 2.60
N CYS A 50 8.85 1.41 3.49
CA CYS A 50 8.58 1.04 4.88
C CYS A 50 9.13 2.08 5.86
N THR A 51 8.34 2.39 6.88
CA THR A 51 8.77 3.21 8.03
C THR A 51 8.19 2.67 9.33
N GLY A 52 8.72 3.10 10.47
CA GLY A 52 8.26 2.69 11.80
C GLY A 52 8.74 1.31 12.26
N SER A 53 9.39 0.52 11.39
CA SER A 53 9.99 -0.76 11.76
C SER A 53 11.18 -0.60 12.72
N ARG A 54 11.69 -1.72 13.23
CA ARG A 54 12.91 -1.74 14.07
C ARG A 54 14.19 -1.65 13.24
N GLY A 55 14.09 -1.42 11.97
CA GLY A 55 15.15 -1.20 10.98
C GLY A 55 14.81 -1.88 9.66
N VAL A 56 14.92 -1.13 8.56
CA VAL A 56 14.86 -1.71 7.21
C VAL A 56 16.22 -2.29 6.86
N MET A 57 16.25 -3.56 6.47
CA MET A 57 17.46 -4.29 6.15
C MET A 57 17.79 -4.20 4.66
N SER A 58 16.77 -4.36 3.80
CA SER A 58 16.93 -4.27 2.35
C SER A 58 15.57 -4.09 1.66
N GLY A 59 15.60 -3.79 0.36
CA GLY A 59 14.42 -3.77 -0.49
C GLY A 59 13.55 -2.51 -0.39
N GLN A 60 14.01 -1.47 0.29
CA GLN A 60 13.32 -0.18 0.33
C GLN A 60 13.22 0.39 -1.10
N GLY A 61 11.99 0.66 -1.57
CA GLY A 61 11.74 1.09 -2.94
C GLY A 61 11.86 -0.03 -3.98
N THR A 62 11.63 -1.28 -3.61
CA THR A 62 11.61 -2.42 -4.53
C THR A 62 10.38 -3.30 -4.32
N GLY A 63 10.23 -4.33 -5.17
CA GLY A 63 9.13 -5.29 -5.10
C GLY A 63 9.22 -6.31 -3.96
N ASP A 64 10.39 -6.44 -3.31
CA ASP A 64 10.59 -7.29 -2.14
C ASP A 64 11.17 -6.46 -1.00
N LEU A 65 10.63 -6.61 0.20
CA LEU A 65 11.00 -5.79 1.36
C LEU A 65 11.46 -6.67 2.53
N GLN A 66 12.55 -6.25 3.20
CA GLN A 66 13.03 -6.89 4.41
C GLN A 66 13.24 -5.88 5.53
N PHE A 67 12.62 -6.12 6.69
CA PHE A 67 12.74 -5.27 7.87
C PHE A 67 12.74 -6.06 9.18
N LYS A 68 13.13 -5.40 10.27
CA LYS A 68 13.08 -5.94 11.63
C LYS A 68 11.78 -5.54 12.32
N ALA A 69 11.15 -6.50 12.99
CA ALA A 69 9.98 -6.26 13.83
C ALA A 69 9.85 -7.35 14.90
N ASP A 70 9.21 -7.02 16.01
CA ASP A 70 8.87 -7.98 17.05
C ASP A 70 7.44 -8.49 16.86
N VAL A 71 7.18 -9.68 17.41
CA VAL A 71 5.82 -10.22 17.49
C VAL A 71 4.91 -9.24 18.23
N GLY A 72 3.78 -8.92 17.64
CA GLY A 72 2.82 -7.95 18.17
C GLY A 72 2.97 -6.53 17.62
N ASP A 73 4.03 -6.19 16.88
CA ASP A 73 4.11 -4.92 16.16
C ASP A 73 2.97 -4.83 15.14
N ASN A 74 2.36 -3.67 15.01
CA ASN A 74 1.30 -3.40 14.03
C ASN A 74 1.91 -3.09 12.67
N VAL A 75 1.28 -3.62 11.60
CA VAL A 75 1.68 -3.33 10.22
C VAL A 75 0.45 -2.82 9.46
N ALA A 76 0.61 -1.70 8.79
CA ALA A 76 -0.42 -1.11 7.94
C ALA A 76 0.10 -0.99 6.51
N VAL A 77 -0.64 -1.56 5.56
CA VAL A 77 -0.34 -1.52 4.11
C VAL A 77 -1.34 -0.60 3.42
N THR A 78 -0.84 0.30 2.60
CA THR A 78 -1.64 1.17 1.72
C THR A 78 -1.00 1.25 0.34
N GLY A 79 -1.76 1.64 -0.68
CA GLY A 79 -1.24 1.76 -2.03
C GLY A 79 -1.68 3.04 -2.72
N VAL A 80 -0.84 3.50 -3.66
CA VAL A 80 -1.04 4.71 -4.44
C VAL A 80 -0.40 4.53 -5.81
N SER A 81 -0.92 5.21 -6.83
CA SER A 81 -0.24 5.29 -8.12
C SER A 81 0.99 6.19 -8.04
N ILE A 82 1.91 6.06 -9.02
CA ILE A 82 3.04 6.98 -9.18
C ILE A 82 2.56 8.43 -9.40
N TYR A 83 1.34 8.62 -9.87
CA TYR A 83 0.68 9.92 -10.05
C TYR A 83 0.02 10.48 -8.79
N ASN A 84 0.26 9.89 -7.61
CA ASN A 84 -0.43 10.28 -6.37
C ASN A 84 -1.97 10.24 -6.51
N ASN A 85 -2.47 9.30 -7.30
CA ASN A 85 -3.89 9.13 -7.63
C ASN A 85 -4.55 10.34 -8.34
N SER A 86 -3.77 11.18 -9.02
CA SER A 86 -4.30 12.32 -9.80
C SER A 86 -4.90 11.87 -11.14
N ASP A 87 -4.07 11.50 -12.10
CA ASP A 87 -4.51 11.06 -13.43
C ASP A 87 -4.87 9.57 -13.41
N ASP A 88 -3.93 8.75 -12.95
CA ASP A 88 -4.19 7.36 -12.64
C ASP A 88 -4.35 7.18 -11.14
N ALA A 89 -5.37 6.43 -10.71
CA ALA A 89 -5.61 6.11 -9.31
C ALA A 89 -5.57 4.60 -9.06
N VAL A 90 -4.99 4.23 -7.92
CA VAL A 90 -4.94 2.86 -7.42
C VAL A 90 -5.73 2.75 -6.13
N ILE A 91 -6.60 1.75 -6.04
CA ILE A 91 -7.28 1.37 -4.81
C ILE A 91 -6.92 -0.07 -4.49
N VAL A 92 -6.13 -0.28 -3.44
CA VAL A 92 -5.90 -1.62 -2.89
C VAL A 92 -7.18 -2.07 -2.21
N TYR A 93 -7.69 -3.26 -2.57
CA TYR A 93 -8.94 -3.78 -2.03
C TYR A 93 -8.80 -5.15 -1.35
N ASP A 94 -7.63 -5.78 -1.45
CA ASP A 94 -7.38 -7.07 -0.79
C ASP A 94 -5.89 -7.27 -0.51
N VAL A 95 -5.56 -7.81 0.67
CA VAL A 95 -4.21 -8.25 1.04
C VAL A 95 -4.35 -9.60 1.76
N LYS A 96 -3.82 -10.66 1.14
CA LYS A 96 -3.95 -12.02 1.65
C LYS A 96 -2.64 -12.78 1.62
N HIS A 97 -2.48 -13.69 2.55
CA HIS A 97 -1.41 -14.69 2.49
C HIS A 97 -1.46 -15.45 1.15
N PHE A 98 -0.33 -15.59 0.50
CA PHE A 98 -0.18 -16.30 -0.77
C PHE A 98 0.75 -17.51 -0.64
N SER A 99 1.91 -17.34 0.02
CA SER A 99 2.93 -18.39 0.14
C SER A 99 3.90 -18.15 1.29
N GLY A 100 4.68 -19.16 1.63
CA GLY A 100 5.73 -19.07 2.65
C GLY A 100 5.22 -19.17 4.07
N ASN A 101 5.90 -18.48 5.00
CA ASN A 101 5.53 -18.47 6.40
C ASN A 101 4.30 -17.58 6.64
N HIS A 102 3.54 -17.85 7.69
CA HIS A 102 2.55 -16.91 8.21
C HIS A 102 3.23 -15.91 9.15
N VAL A 103 3.85 -14.88 8.60
CA VAL A 103 4.57 -13.84 9.34
C VAL A 103 3.59 -12.83 9.95
N PHE A 104 2.47 -12.60 9.25
CA PHE A 104 1.40 -11.71 9.68
C PHE A 104 0.13 -12.47 10.07
N ASN A 105 -0.67 -11.89 10.95
CA ASN A 105 -2.06 -12.29 11.08
C ASN A 105 -2.84 -11.96 9.78
N PRO A 106 -4.06 -12.47 9.58
CA PRO A 106 -4.88 -12.00 8.46
C PRO A 106 -5.00 -10.46 8.47
N PHE A 107 -4.86 -9.86 7.30
CA PHE A 107 -5.06 -8.42 7.14
C PHE A 107 -6.54 -8.07 7.21
N ASN A 108 -6.86 -6.97 7.89
CA ASN A 108 -8.19 -6.41 7.97
C ASN A 108 -8.25 -5.11 7.19
N ALA A 109 -9.27 -4.97 6.34
CA ALA A 109 -9.52 -3.72 5.66
C ALA A 109 -10.11 -2.69 6.64
N ASP A 110 -9.57 -1.48 6.65
CA ASP A 110 -10.07 -0.33 7.39
C ASP A 110 -10.19 0.90 6.48
N MET A 111 -11.17 1.74 6.76
CA MET A 111 -11.42 2.98 6.03
C MET A 111 -11.33 4.17 6.98
N ILE A 112 -10.24 4.91 6.86
CA ILE A 112 -10.01 6.11 7.66
C ILE A 112 -10.68 7.31 6.97
N VAL A 113 -11.69 7.89 7.61
CA VAL A 113 -12.37 9.10 7.12
C VAL A 113 -11.82 10.32 7.86
N ARG A 114 -11.36 11.32 7.10
CA ARG A 114 -10.94 12.62 7.63
C ARG A 114 -11.84 13.69 7.07
N THR A 115 -12.71 14.28 7.90
CA THR A 115 -13.67 15.31 7.47
C THR A 115 -13.01 16.64 7.10
N GLY A 116 -11.82 16.90 7.62
CA GLY A 116 -11.03 18.11 7.37
C GLY A 116 -9.62 17.80 6.86
N ALA A 117 -9.45 16.80 5.98
CA ALA A 117 -8.15 16.52 5.36
C ALA A 117 -7.65 17.74 4.58
N VAL A 118 -6.38 18.04 4.76
CA VAL A 118 -5.71 19.15 4.08
C VAL A 118 -5.41 18.77 2.64
N GLN A 119 -5.79 19.64 1.70
CA GLN A 119 -5.50 19.48 0.28
C GLN A 119 -4.96 20.79 -0.32
N PRO A 120 -4.15 20.71 -1.38
CA PRO A 120 -3.72 21.90 -2.12
C PRO A 120 -4.93 22.71 -2.59
N ASN A 121 -4.83 24.03 -2.47
CA ASN A 121 -5.85 24.96 -2.92
C ASN A 121 -5.66 25.26 -4.43
N ALA A 122 -6.63 24.91 -5.27
CA ALA A 122 -6.59 25.16 -6.69
C ALA A 122 -6.59 26.69 -7.02
N ASP A 123 -7.19 27.49 -6.13
CA ASP A 123 -7.31 28.94 -6.27
C ASP A 123 -6.20 29.69 -5.51
N SER A 124 -5.09 29.03 -5.22
CA SER A 124 -3.99 29.66 -4.48
C SER A 124 -3.36 30.78 -5.33
N PRO A 125 -3.10 31.99 -4.75
CA PRO A 125 -2.57 33.12 -5.47
C PRO A 125 -1.25 32.84 -6.21
N ASP A 126 -0.36 32.10 -5.54
CA ASP A 126 0.97 31.77 -6.06
C ASP A 126 1.04 30.41 -6.77
N ARG A 127 -0.11 29.75 -7.00
CA ARG A 127 -0.20 28.38 -7.58
C ARG A 127 0.60 27.31 -6.84
N ASN A 128 0.92 27.55 -5.58
CA ASN A 128 1.69 26.63 -4.73
C ASN A 128 0.80 25.79 -3.80
N GLY A 129 -0.53 25.89 -3.94
CA GLY A 129 -1.51 25.17 -3.13
C GLY A 129 -1.78 25.78 -1.76
N LEU A 130 -1.16 26.92 -1.41
CA LEU A 130 -1.32 27.56 -0.11
C LEU A 130 -2.09 28.90 -0.23
N PRO A 131 -2.87 29.26 0.82
CA PRO A 131 -3.22 28.46 2.00
C PRO A 131 -4.08 27.25 1.60
N PRO A 132 -3.94 26.11 2.30
CA PRO A 132 -4.62 24.87 1.89
C PRO A 132 -6.13 24.94 2.09
N VAL A 133 -6.85 24.08 1.40
CA VAL A 133 -8.27 23.83 1.65
C VAL A 133 -8.45 22.56 2.48
N ARG A 134 -9.63 22.42 3.09
CA ARG A 134 -10.00 21.22 3.86
C ARG A 134 -11.18 20.53 3.20
N LYS A 135 -11.03 19.22 2.93
CA LYS A 135 -12.08 18.40 2.31
C LYS A 135 -12.20 17.07 3.03
N GLN A 136 -13.39 16.48 3.01
CA GLN A 136 -13.53 15.10 3.43
C GLN A 136 -12.76 14.19 2.46
N THR A 137 -11.92 13.33 3.02
CA THR A 137 -11.09 12.39 2.25
C THR A 137 -11.08 11.05 2.96
N ASN A 138 -11.16 9.99 2.17
CA ASN A 138 -11.12 8.61 2.63
C ASN A 138 -9.76 8.01 2.31
N PHE A 139 -9.23 7.21 3.24
CA PHE A 139 -7.96 6.51 3.10
C PHE A 139 -8.17 5.04 3.41
N ALA A 140 -7.96 4.18 2.42
CA ALA A 140 -8.00 2.73 2.60
C ALA A 140 -6.68 2.24 3.20
N VAL A 141 -6.76 1.37 4.21
CA VAL A 141 -5.63 0.77 4.89
C VAL A 141 -5.92 -0.70 5.14
N PHE A 142 -4.91 -1.55 5.05
CA PHE A 142 -4.98 -2.94 5.48
C PHE A 142 -4.08 -3.13 6.68
N ASP A 143 -4.67 -3.42 7.83
CA ASP A 143 -3.98 -3.56 9.11
C ASP A 143 -3.80 -5.01 9.52
N SER A 144 -2.64 -5.32 10.08
CA SER A 144 -2.30 -6.62 10.64
C SER A 144 -1.32 -6.48 11.80
N LYS A 145 -0.95 -7.61 12.39
CA LYS A 145 0.12 -7.72 13.39
C LYS A 145 1.15 -8.74 12.97
N VAL A 146 2.40 -8.45 13.29
CA VAL A 146 3.48 -9.41 13.18
C VAL A 146 3.20 -10.57 14.11
N ARG A 147 3.17 -11.79 13.56
CA ARG A 147 2.94 -13.05 14.26
C ARG A 147 4.23 -13.80 14.52
N SER A 148 5.15 -13.75 13.58
CA SER A 148 6.45 -14.44 13.66
C SER A 148 7.46 -13.79 12.74
N SER A 149 8.74 -14.05 12.93
CA SER A 149 9.76 -13.81 11.91
C SER A 149 9.63 -14.82 10.77
N GLY A 150 10.17 -14.48 9.60
CA GLY A 150 10.15 -15.33 8.42
C GLY A 150 9.93 -14.55 7.13
N ARG A 151 9.68 -15.27 6.05
CA ARG A 151 9.38 -14.72 4.73
C ARG A 151 7.97 -15.12 4.31
N GLU A 152 7.13 -14.15 4.05
CA GLU A 152 5.76 -14.31 3.56
C GLU A 152 5.60 -13.66 2.20
N GLY A 153 4.99 -14.41 1.26
CA GLY A 153 4.41 -13.86 0.05
C GLY A 153 2.94 -13.54 0.31
N PHE A 154 2.52 -12.33 0.06
CA PHE A 154 1.11 -11.96 0.14
C PHE A 154 0.60 -11.41 -1.18
N GLY A 155 -0.62 -11.86 -1.57
CA GLY A 155 -1.31 -11.31 -2.73
C GLY A 155 -1.90 -9.95 -2.38
N LEU A 156 -1.48 -8.92 -3.10
CA LEU A 156 -2.04 -7.58 -3.02
C LEU A 156 -2.88 -7.33 -4.28
N ALA A 157 -4.20 -7.19 -4.09
CA ALA A 157 -5.10 -6.92 -5.21
C ALA A 157 -5.52 -5.45 -5.21
N PHE A 158 -5.56 -4.85 -6.40
CA PHE A 158 -5.91 -3.45 -6.57
C PHE A 158 -6.69 -3.19 -7.87
N GLY A 159 -7.55 -2.18 -7.84
CA GLY A 159 -8.16 -1.60 -9.03
C GLY A 159 -7.32 -0.42 -9.53
N LEU A 160 -7.05 -0.39 -10.83
CA LEU A 160 -6.46 0.74 -11.52
C LEU A 160 -7.56 1.51 -12.25
N TYR A 161 -7.63 2.79 -12.01
CA TYR A 161 -8.52 3.74 -12.67
C TYR A 161 -7.68 4.78 -13.42
N THR A 162 -8.08 5.11 -14.62
CA THR A 162 -7.34 6.04 -15.49
C THR A 162 -8.19 7.25 -15.83
N LEU A 163 -7.56 8.37 -16.14
CA LEU A 163 -8.24 9.58 -16.50
C LEU A 163 -9.07 9.37 -17.78
N ALA A 164 -10.35 9.68 -17.70
CA ALA A 164 -11.27 9.61 -18.83
C ALA A 164 -10.98 10.70 -19.88
N ALA A 165 -11.49 10.51 -21.09
CA ALA A 165 -11.28 11.45 -22.20
C ALA A 165 -11.76 12.90 -21.92
N ASN A 166 -12.65 13.08 -20.94
CA ASN A 166 -13.11 14.40 -20.50
C ASN A 166 -12.10 15.15 -19.61
N GLY A 167 -11.00 14.49 -19.20
CA GLY A 167 -9.94 15.05 -18.37
C GLY A 167 -10.37 15.36 -16.92
N GLN A 168 -11.50 14.82 -16.43
CA GLN A 168 -12.05 15.14 -15.11
C GLN A 168 -12.40 13.90 -14.29
N ALA A 169 -12.94 12.87 -14.92
CA ALA A 169 -13.33 11.63 -14.25
C ALA A 169 -12.23 10.58 -14.39
N GLN A 170 -12.24 9.60 -13.48
CA GLN A 170 -11.41 8.41 -13.58
C GLN A 170 -12.32 7.20 -13.81
N GLU A 171 -11.94 6.35 -14.74
CA GLU A 171 -12.68 5.16 -15.15
C GLU A 171 -11.86 3.89 -14.94
N LEU A 172 -12.53 2.78 -14.63
CA LEU A 172 -11.86 1.51 -14.38
C LEU A 172 -11.07 1.04 -15.60
N TYR A 173 -9.74 1.02 -15.47
CA TYR A 173 -8.85 0.37 -16.43
C TYR A 173 -8.81 -1.15 -16.23
N GLY A 174 -8.76 -1.63 -14.99
CA GLY A 174 -8.81 -3.05 -14.68
C GLY A 174 -8.40 -3.39 -13.26
N TYR A 175 -8.58 -4.68 -12.94
CA TYR A 175 -8.17 -5.25 -11.67
C TYR A 175 -6.90 -6.07 -11.82
N PHE A 176 -5.99 -5.92 -10.88
CA PHE A 176 -4.67 -6.53 -10.88
C PHE A 176 -4.38 -7.22 -9.54
N ARG A 177 -3.51 -8.22 -9.59
CA ARG A 177 -2.95 -8.89 -8.42
C ARG A 177 -1.44 -8.98 -8.57
N TRP A 178 -0.74 -8.54 -7.53
CA TRP A 178 0.70 -8.60 -7.35
C TRP A 178 1.02 -9.46 -6.12
N ASP A 179 2.11 -10.25 -6.17
CA ASP A 179 2.49 -11.20 -5.13
C ASP A 179 3.91 -10.95 -4.56
N PRO A 180 4.11 -9.79 -3.89
CA PRO A 180 5.39 -9.45 -3.29
C PRO A 180 5.79 -10.36 -2.14
N TYR A 181 7.09 -10.37 -1.83
CA TYR A 181 7.61 -10.99 -0.62
C TYR A 181 8.00 -9.95 0.41
N VAL A 182 7.61 -10.20 1.66
CA VAL A 182 8.09 -9.46 2.82
C VAL A 182 8.80 -10.42 3.76
N THR A 183 10.01 -10.04 4.17
CA THR A 183 10.79 -10.78 5.17
C THR A 183 10.86 -9.96 6.45
N VAL A 184 10.41 -10.57 7.55
CA VAL A 184 10.52 -10.01 8.90
C VAL A 184 11.62 -10.74 9.64
N ALA A 185 12.66 -10.01 10.03
CA ALA A 185 13.72 -10.49 10.91
C ALA A 185 13.43 -10.08 12.36
N ALA A 186 13.84 -10.94 13.29
CA ALA A 186 13.79 -10.65 14.72
C ALA A 186 14.86 -9.62 15.11
#